data_761f5c702cc44cf333b57b34768f2aca
#
_entry.id   761f5c702cc44cf333b57b34768f2aca
#
_cell.length_a   1.000
_cell.length_b   1.000
_cell.length_c   1.000
_cell.angle_alpha   90.00
_cell.angle_beta   90.00
_cell.angle_gamma   90.00
#
_symmetry.space_group_name_H-M   'P 1'
#
loop_
_entity.id
_entity.type
_entity.pdbx_description
1 polymer ?
#
loop_
_entity_poly.entity_id
_entity_poly.type
_entity_poly.pdbx_seq_one_letter_code
_entity_poly.pdbx_strand_id
1 'polypeptide(L)'
;MNRFLSSVIGIVTVGALAACGSGPAPGGGDGEGSGDGQITMGFSQVGAESGWRTANTTSIQDAAQDADIDLKFSDANGEQENQISAIRSFIQQRVDVIAFSPVVRTGWDAVLLEAKNAAIPVILTDRAVDTQEPDVYKTFVGADFVREGQWAGEWVVKEYASAPGPVNIVQLEGTTGSDPAMERSSGFAEAIAADPKLTVISSQTGDFTRSGGKQVMEAFLKANPAIDLVFAQNDDMALGAMEAIEAAGMTPGQDIKIVAIDATRDGMQALADGKFNFIVECNPLLGPELMTLAEKVVAGEEVPTRVVTPDETFDQQHAAAVLPDRKY
;
A
#
# COMPACT_ATOMS: atom_id res chain seq x y z
N MET A 1 -11.91 62.65 -32.51
CA MET A 1 -12.61 63.90 -32.07
C MET A 1 -12.41 64.00 -30.58
N ASN A 2 -11.70 65.03 -30.23
CA ASN A 2 -11.63 65.82 -28.98
C ASN A 2 -11.28 65.14 -27.66
N ARG A 3 -10.07 65.36 -27.07
CA ARG A 3 -9.54 66.52 -26.32
C ARG A 3 -10.25 66.68 -24.97
N PHE A 4 -9.60 66.83 -23.75
CA PHE A 4 -8.55 67.72 -23.22
C PHE A 4 -8.13 67.11 -21.85
N LEU A 5 -6.87 66.96 -21.47
CA LEU A 5 -5.94 67.91 -20.85
C LEU A 5 -6.53 68.67 -19.60
N SER A 6 -5.87 68.46 -18.45
CA SER A 6 -5.22 69.56 -17.72
C SER A 6 -4.51 69.07 -16.45
N SER A 7 -3.27 69.49 -16.34
CA SER A 7 -2.32 69.45 -15.21
C SER A 7 -2.63 70.54 -14.16
N VAL A 8 -2.15 70.39 -12.91
CA VAL A 8 -1.61 71.43 -11.99
C VAL A 8 -0.77 70.71 -10.92
N ILE A 9 0.38 70.91 -10.78
CA ILE A 9 1.57 71.54 -10.22
C ILE A 9 1.34 72.24 -8.87
N GLY A 10 2.25 71.98 -7.90
CA GLY A 10 2.46 72.77 -6.68
C GLY A 10 3.30 71.95 -5.67
N ILE A 11 4.58 72.01 -5.66
CA ILE A 11 5.66 72.84 -5.06
C ILE A 11 5.75 72.64 -3.50
N VAL A 12 6.79 71.91 -3.10
CA VAL A 12 7.98 72.15 -2.21
C VAL A 12 7.75 72.79 -0.82
N THR A 13 8.22 72.08 0.21
CA THR A 13 9.14 72.71 1.18
C THR A 13 10.04 71.68 1.86
N VAL A 14 11.29 72.08 1.93
CA VAL A 14 12.50 71.45 2.50
C VAL A 14 12.54 71.71 4.02
N GLY A 15 13.00 70.71 4.77
CA GLY A 15 13.39 70.86 6.17
C GLY A 15 14.36 69.75 6.60
N ALA A 16 15.64 70.05 6.45
CA ALA A 16 16.72 69.20 6.98
C ALA A 16 16.96 69.58 8.47
N LEU A 17 17.23 68.59 9.30
CA LEU A 17 18.19 68.70 10.41
C LEU A 17 18.62 67.31 10.91
N ALA A 18 19.93 67.16 10.96
CA ALA A 18 20.69 65.98 11.36
C ALA A 18 20.75 65.79 12.85
N ALA A 19 20.79 64.50 13.30
CA ALA A 19 21.50 64.12 14.53
C ALA A 19 22.03 62.67 14.46
N CYS A 20 23.32 62.53 14.63
CA CYS A 20 24.08 61.31 14.66
C CYS A 20 23.73 60.47 15.91
N GLY A 21 23.63 59.15 15.75
CA GLY A 21 23.62 58.19 16.83
C GLY A 21 24.17 56.85 16.33
N SER A 22 25.43 56.57 16.61
CA SER A 22 26.11 55.30 16.31
C SER A 22 25.68 54.23 17.31
N GLY A 23 25.21 53.06 16.77
CA GLY A 23 25.04 51.85 17.54
C GLY A 23 25.22 50.62 16.67
N PRO A 24 25.91 49.56 17.09
CA PRO A 24 26.33 48.47 16.21
C PRO A 24 25.17 47.53 15.91
N ALA A 25 25.08 47.06 14.69
CA ALA A 25 24.22 45.97 14.26
C ALA A 25 24.73 44.62 14.78
N PRO A 26 23.88 43.74 15.25
CA PRO A 26 24.07 42.33 15.10
C PRO A 26 23.19 41.82 13.97
N GLY A 27 23.80 41.29 12.94
CA GLY A 27 23.13 40.48 11.98
C GLY A 27 22.65 39.19 12.64
N GLY A 28 21.38 39.02 12.72
CA GLY A 28 20.71 37.75 12.95
C GLY A 28 19.72 37.64 11.82
N GLY A 29 20.07 36.87 10.83
CA GLY A 29 19.10 36.39 9.88
C GLY A 29 18.31 35.26 10.56
N ASP A 30 17.25 35.64 11.26
CA ASP A 30 16.24 34.66 11.63
C ASP A 30 15.53 34.26 10.33
N GLY A 31 15.91 33.09 9.83
CA GLY A 31 15.08 32.38 8.88
C GLY A 31 13.79 32.08 9.62
N GLU A 32 12.72 32.78 9.29
CA GLU A 32 11.37 32.37 9.66
C GLU A 32 11.13 30.97 9.08
N GLY A 33 11.42 29.94 9.90
CA GLY A 33 10.79 28.64 9.78
C GLY A 33 9.31 28.89 10.07
N SER A 34 8.51 28.85 9.04
CA SER A 34 7.06 28.77 9.17
C SER A 34 6.73 27.39 9.76
N GLY A 35 6.47 27.32 11.05
CA GLY A 35 6.03 26.09 11.66
C GLY A 35 5.53 26.35 13.06
N ASP A 36 4.26 26.21 13.27
CA ASP A 36 3.64 26.03 14.56
C ASP A 36 3.93 24.63 15.16
N GLY A 37 4.92 23.92 14.66
CA GLY A 37 5.34 22.61 15.11
C GLY A 37 4.60 21.42 14.48
N GLN A 38 3.65 21.67 13.57
CA GLN A 38 2.90 20.63 12.89
C GLN A 38 3.78 19.93 11.83
N ILE A 39 3.82 18.58 11.87
CA ILE A 39 4.54 17.78 10.88
C ILE A 39 3.79 17.79 9.55
N THR A 40 4.50 18.05 8.45
CA THR A 40 3.99 17.90 7.09
C THR A 40 4.50 16.59 6.50
N MET A 41 3.59 15.67 6.16
CA MET A 41 3.91 14.39 5.53
C MET A 41 3.45 14.36 4.08
N GLY A 42 4.35 14.01 3.14
CA GLY A 42 3.98 13.61 1.79
C GLY A 42 3.68 12.10 1.77
N PHE A 43 2.49 11.71 1.32
CA PHE A 43 2.13 10.30 1.17
C PHE A 43 1.70 9.98 -0.27
N SER A 44 2.37 9.00 -0.90
CA SER A 44 1.96 8.51 -2.23
C SER A 44 1.41 7.08 -2.12
N GLN A 45 0.11 6.94 -2.42
CA GLN A 45 -0.60 5.67 -2.47
C GLN A 45 -0.45 5.01 -3.85
N VAL A 46 -0.55 3.68 -3.89
CA VAL A 46 -0.56 2.89 -5.15
C VAL A 46 -1.73 3.27 -6.04
N GLY A 47 -2.95 3.28 -5.48
CA GLY A 47 -4.20 3.44 -6.19
C GLY A 47 -5.39 3.15 -5.29
N ALA A 48 -6.48 2.70 -5.88
CA ALA A 48 -7.70 2.24 -5.19
C ALA A 48 -8.20 0.93 -5.82
N GLU A 49 -7.27 0.02 -6.11
CA GLU A 49 -7.49 -1.20 -6.89
C GLU A 49 -8.32 -2.25 -6.16
N SER A 50 -8.41 -2.17 -4.83
CA SER A 50 -9.06 -3.18 -3.98
C SER A 50 -9.73 -2.58 -2.75
N GLY A 51 -10.60 -3.36 -2.11
CA GLY A 51 -11.20 -3.04 -0.82
C GLY A 51 -10.13 -2.86 0.27
N TRP A 52 -9.11 -3.71 0.26
CA TRP A 52 -7.95 -3.60 1.16
C TRP A 52 -7.24 -2.24 1.00
N ARG A 53 -6.94 -1.83 -0.25
CA ARG A 53 -6.26 -0.56 -0.52
C ARG A 53 -7.07 0.64 -0.07
N THR A 54 -8.37 0.59 -0.27
CA THR A 54 -9.29 1.65 0.21
C THR A 54 -9.27 1.76 1.73
N ALA A 55 -9.31 0.63 2.45
CA ALA A 55 -9.21 0.61 3.90
C ALA A 55 -7.85 1.12 4.40
N ASN A 56 -6.75 0.75 3.73
CA ASN A 56 -5.41 1.26 4.04
C ASN A 56 -5.32 2.78 3.86
N THR A 57 -5.85 3.31 2.77
CA THR A 57 -5.89 4.77 2.52
C THR A 57 -6.67 5.49 3.62
N THR A 58 -7.86 4.99 3.97
CA THR A 58 -8.69 5.55 5.05
C THR A 58 -7.94 5.53 6.38
N SER A 59 -7.31 4.38 6.73
CA SER A 59 -6.52 4.26 7.96
C SER A 59 -5.40 5.30 8.05
N ILE A 60 -4.70 5.56 6.95
CA ILE A 60 -3.61 6.54 6.92
C ILE A 60 -4.14 7.96 7.05
N GLN A 61 -5.23 8.30 6.35
CA GLN A 61 -5.84 9.63 6.40
C GLN A 61 -6.43 9.94 7.78
N ASP A 62 -7.15 8.99 8.37
CA ASP A 62 -7.72 9.14 9.71
C ASP A 62 -6.61 9.27 10.76
N ALA A 63 -5.59 8.42 10.71
CA ALA A 63 -4.47 8.49 11.65
C ALA A 63 -3.65 9.78 11.53
N ALA A 64 -3.48 10.32 10.33
CA ALA A 64 -2.82 11.61 10.13
C ALA A 64 -3.63 12.75 10.75
N GLN A 65 -4.97 12.71 10.60
CA GLN A 65 -5.85 13.68 11.25
C GLN A 65 -5.78 13.56 12.78
N ASP A 66 -5.82 12.34 13.32
CA ASP A 66 -5.77 12.11 14.77
C ASP A 66 -4.42 12.52 15.38
N ALA A 67 -3.32 12.42 14.62
CA ALA A 67 -1.98 12.81 15.03
C ALA A 67 -1.66 14.31 14.75
N ASP A 68 -2.61 15.09 14.23
CA ASP A 68 -2.41 16.49 13.80
C ASP A 68 -1.25 16.65 12.78
N ILE A 69 -1.11 15.67 11.85
CA ILE A 69 -0.13 15.69 10.77
C ILE A 69 -0.79 16.28 9.50
N ASP A 70 -0.17 17.31 8.90
CA ASP A 70 -0.59 17.88 7.61
C ASP A 70 -0.23 16.92 6.46
N LEU A 71 -1.18 16.08 6.06
CA LEU A 71 -1.00 15.03 5.06
C LEU A 71 -1.18 15.57 3.63
N LYS A 72 -0.11 15.59 2.86
CA LYS A 72 -0.11 15.84 1.40
C LYS A 72 -0.29 14.50 0.67
N PHE A 73 -1.53 14.11 0.43
CA PHE A 73 -1.88 12.84 -0.19
C PHE A 73 -1.82 12.90 -1.72
N SER A 74 -1.27 11.86 -2.35
CA SER A 74 -1.26 11.66 -3.81
C SER A 74 -1.59 10.22 -4.14
N ASP A 75 -2.56 10.02 -5.03
CA ASP A 75 -2.89 8.71 -5.60
C ASP A 75 -2.16 8.53 -6.93
N ALA A 76 -1.45 7.41 -7.08
CA ALA A 76 -0.69 7.11 -8.29
C ALA A 76 -1.51 6.42 -9.39
N ASN A 77 -2.72 6.00 -9.11
CA ASN A 77 -3.58 5.25 -10.05
C ASN A 77 -2.87 4.01 -10.67
N GLY A 78 -2.05 3.32 -9.88
CA GLY A 78 -1.30 2.15 -10.33
C GLY A 78 -0.03 2.45 -11.15
N GLU A 79 0.33 3.71 -11.33
CA GLU A 79 1.43 4.11 -12.20
C GLU A 79 2.65 4.57 -11.41
N GLN A 80 3.79 3.87 -11.53
CA GLN A 80 5.04 4.22 -10.85
C GLN A 80 5.52 5.65 -11.17
N GLU A 81 5.37 6.09 -12.39
CA GLU A 81 5.75 7.44 -12.84
C GLU A 81 5.00 8.53 -12.06
N ASN A 82 3.74 8.29 -11.71
CA ASN A 82 2.95 9.20 -10.90
C ASN A 82 3.48 9.27 -9.47
N GLN A 83 3.91 8.12 -8.89
CA GLN A 83 4.54 8.11 -7.57
C GLN A 83 5.87 8.86 -7.56
N ILE A 84 6.72 8.63 -8.56
CA ILE A 84 7.99 9.34 -8.70
C ILE A 84 7.75 10.85 -8.80
N SER A 85 6.75 11.26 -9.58
CA SER A 85 6.37 12.67 -9.73
C SER A 85 5.85 13.26 -8.42
N ALA A 86 5.03 12.50 -7.65
CA ALA A 86 4.52 12.91 -6.35
C ALA A 86 5.66 13.09 -5.34
N ILE A 87 6.58 12.12 -5.25
CA ILE A 87 7.75 12.20 -4.35
C ILE A 87 8.60 13.44 -4.66
N ARG A 88 8.88 13.72 -5.96
CA ARG A 88 9.59 14.94 -6.36
C ARG A 88 8.84 16.22 -5.98
N SER A 89 7.52 16.22 -6.09
CA SER A 89 6.67 17.33 -5.63
C SER A 89 6.77 17.54 -4.11
N PHE A 90 6.77 16.48 -3.33
CA PHE A 90 6.96 16.54 -1.88
C PHE A 90 8.35 17.09 -1.50
N ILE A 91 9.39 16.65 -2.22
CA ILE A 91 10.75 17.19 -2.05
C ILE A 91 10.78 18.70 -2.33
N GLN A 92 10.14 19.17 -3.41
CA GLN A 92 10.07 20.60 -3.75
C GLN A 92 9.28 21.41 -2.70
N GLN A 93 8.24 20.83 -2.12
CA GLN A 93 7.45 21.42 -1.04
C GLN A 93 8.18 21.40 0.31
N ARG A 94 9.30 20.69 0.42
CA ARG A 94 10.08 20.51 1.65
C ARG A 94 9.25 19.96 2.81
N VAL A 95 8.49 18.91 2.53
CA VAL A 95 7.79 18.18 3.60
C VAL A 95 8.78 17.61 4.61
N ASP A 96 8.35 17.40 5.86
CA ASP A 96 9.21 16.91 6.95
C ASP A 96 9.54 15.41 6.79
N VAL A 97 8.62 14.64 6.20
CA VAL A 97 8.77 13.22 5.95
C VAL A 97 7.99 12.81 4.71
N ILE A 98 8.51 11.84 3.97
CA ILE A 98 7.81 11.20 2.86
C ILE A 98 7.52 9.75 3.23
N ALA A 99 6.28 9.29 3.00
CA ALA A 99 5.94 7.88 3.06
C ALA A 99 5.26 7.45 1.76
N PHE A 100 5.45 6.18 1.35
CA PHE A 100 4.75 5.65 0.19
C PHE A 100 4.70 4.13 0.19
N SER A 101 3.69 3.58 -0.52
CA SER A 101 3.58 2.16 -0.85
C SER A 101 3.97 1.98 -2.32
N PRO A 102 5.10 1.34 -2.64
CA PRO A 102 5.58 1.24 -4.02
C PRO A 102 4.64 0.42 -4.92
N VAL A 103 4.38 0.87 -6.16
CA VAL A 103 3.63 0.08 -7.14
C VAL A 103 4.38 -1.21 -7.49
N VAL A 104 5.69 -1.10 -7.74
CA VAL A 104 6.61 -2.22 -8.03
C VAL A 104 7.88 -2.11 -7.20
N ARG A 105 8.67 -3.19 -7.11
CA ARG A 105 9.88 -3.23 -6.27
C ARG A 105 11.06 -2.41 -6.79
N THR A 106 11.21 -2.24 -8.09
CA THR A 106 12.42 -1.70 -8.72
C THR A 106 12.23 -0.30 -9.29
N GLY A 107 13.35 0.41 -9.58
CA GLY A 107 13.34 1.71 -10.26
C GLY A 107 13.22 2.92 -9.33
N TRP A 108 13.48 2.78 -8.05
CA TRP A 108 13.31 3.83 -7.03
C TRP A 108 14.57 4.58 -6.67
N ASP A 109 15.77 4.02 -6.95
CA ASP A 109 17.06 4.55 -6.46
C ASP A 109 17.23 6.06 -6.73
N ALA A 110 16.91 6.51 -7.93
CA ALA A 110 17.11 7.91 -8.31
C ALA A 110 16.28 8.87 -7.43
N VAL A 111 14.97 8.63 -7.27
CA VAL A 111 14.09 9.52 -6.51
C VAL A 111 14.32 9.41 -5.00
N LEU A 112 14.70 8.22 -4.51
CA LEU A 112 15.08 8.04 -3.11
C LEU A 112 16.39 8.74 -2.76
N LEU A 113 17.37 8.75 -3.67
CA LEU A 113 18.59 9.55 -3.54
C LEU A 113 18.29 11.06 -3.60
N GLU A 114 17.32 11.50 -4.44
CA GLU A 114 16.86 12.89 -4.44
C GLU A 114 16.30 13.31 -3.06
N ALA A 115 15.46 12.47 -2.43
CA ALA A 115 14.92 12.71 -1.08
C ALA A 115 16.04 12.74 -0.03
N LYS A 116 16.96 11.76 -0.06
CA LYS A 116 18.11 11.69 0.83
C LYS A 116 18.99 12.94 0.72
N ASN A 117 19.30 13.41 -0.49
CA ASN A 117 20.09 14.61 -0.74
C ASN A 117 19.38 15.90 -0.28
N ALA A 118 18.05 15.90 -0.28
CA ALA A 118 17.23 16.97 0.29
C ALA A 118 17.12 16.90 1.83
N ALA A 119 17.72 15.88 2.46
CA ALA A 119 17.62 15.57 3.89
C ALA A 119 16.18 15.31 4.36
N ILE A 120 15.31 14.82 3.47
CA ILE A 120 13.93 14.43 3.80
C ILE A 120 13.91 12.91 4.01
N PRO A 121 13.59 12.43 5.22
CA PRO A 121 13.50 11.01 5.51
C PRO A 121 12.34 10.36 4.77
N VAL A 122 12.53 9.09 4.40
CA VAL A 122 11.53 8.27 3.71
C VAL A 122 11.13 7.08 4.58
N ILE A 123 9.85 6.76 4.63
CA ILE A 123 9.28 5.57 5.25
C ILE A 123 8.57 4.76 4.17
N LEU A 124 8.86 3.47 4.10
CA LEU A 124 8.11 2.56 3.24
C LEU A 124 6.95 1.95 4.02
N THR A 125 5.80 1.83 3.40
CA THR A 125 4.63 1.20 4.00
C THR A 125 4.01 0.16 3.06
N ASP A 126 3.47 -0.92 3.62
CA ASP A 126 2.86 -2.04 2.90
C ASP A 126 3.86 -2.78 1.99
N ARG A 127 4.44 -2.14 0.99
CA ARG A 127 5.33 -2.75 0.00
C ARG A 127 6.77 -2.26 0.15
N ALA A 128 7.74 -3.15 -0.04
CA ALA A 128 9.16 -2.82 -0.01
C ALA A 128 9.70 -2.47 -1.41
N VAL A 129 10.88 -1.85 -1.43
CA VAL A 129 11.66 -1.59 -2.65
C VAL A 129 12.90 -2.48 -2.69
N ASP A 130 13.33 -2.82 -3.90
CA ASP A 130 14.62 -3.47 -4.14
C ASP A 130 15.62 -2.39 -4.53
N THR A 131 16.55 -2.10 -3.62
CA THR A 131 17.57 -1.05 -3.79
C THR A 131 18.92 -1.54 -3.26
N GLN A 132 19.99 -1.11 -3.92
CA GLN A 132 21.37 -1.32 -3.47
C GLN A 132 21.93 -0.06 -2.77
N GLU A 133 21.17 1.03 -2.78
CA GLU A 133 21.60 2.29 -2.17
C GLU A 133 21.37 2.25 -0.65
N PRO A 134 22.40 2.48 0.16
CA PRO A 134 22.25 2.45 1.61
C PRO A 134 21.50 3.67 2.14
N ASP A 135 20.73 3.47 3.19
CA ASP A 135 20.09 4.55 3.99
C ASP A 135 19.21 5.50 3.15
N VAL A 136 18.56 5.00 2.10
CA VAL A 136 17.63 5.80 1.27
C VAL A 136 16.21 5.81 1.84
N TYR A 137 15.91 4.96 2.80
CA TYR A 137 14.71 5.02 3.65
C TYR A 137 15.07 4.66 5.09
N LYS A 138 14.22 5.06 6.05
CA LYS A 138 14.48 4.91 7.50
C LYS A 138 13.93 3.61 8.05
N THR A 139 12.73 3.23 7.61
CA THR A 139 12.03 2.04 8.09
C THR A 139 11.00 1.58 7.06
N PHE A 140 10.56 0.35 7.21
CA PHE A 140 9.45 -0.26 6.49
C PHE A 140 8.43 -0.76 7.50
N VAL A 141 7.13 -0.49 7.28
CA VAL A 141 6.03 -1.04 8.05
C VAL A 141 5.06 -1.79 7.13
N GLY A 142 4.80 -3.06 7.41
CA GLY A 142 3.94 -3.90 6.59
C GLY A 142 3.97 -5.36 7.00
N ALA A 143 3.25 -6.20 6.27
CA ALA A 143 3.11 -7.62 6.50
C ALA A 143 4.36 -8.44 6.10
N ASP A 144 4.37 -9.70 6.47
CA ASP A 144 5.33 -10.71 5.99
C ASP A 144 4.66 -11.53 4.87
N PHE A 145 4.76 -11.06 3.64
CA PHE A 145 4.11 -11.67 2.49
C PHE A 145 4.59 -13.09 2.19
N VAL A 146 5.86 -13.40 2.49
CA VAL A 146 6.34 -14.79 2.38
C VAL A 146 5.58 -15.68 3.36
N ARG A 147 5.42 -15.22 4.60
CA ARG A 147 4.69 -15.98 5.62
C ARG A 147 3.20 -16.13 5.29
N GLU A 148 2.57 -15.09 4.74
CA GLU A 148 1.18 -15.18 4.26
C GLU A 148 1.03 -16.28 3.19
N GLY A 149 1.92 -16.29 2.19
CA GLY A 149 1.95 -17.34 1.18
C GLY A 149 2.18 -18.74 1.76
N GLN A 150 3.10 -18.87 2.73
CA GLN A 150 3.34 -20.12 3.43
C GLN A 150 2.09 -20.61 4.18
N TRP A 151 1.40 -19.75 4.93
CA TRP A 151 0.16 -20.13 5.64
C TRP A 151 -0.93 -20.63 4.69
N ALA A 152 -1.09 -19.97 3.54
CA ALA A 152 -2.02 -20.41 2.50
C ALA A 152 -1.64 -21.82 1.98
N GLY A 153 -0.36 -22.04 1.67
CA GLY A 153 0.15 -23.34 1.21
C GLY A 153 0.08 -24.42 2.28
N GLU A 154 0.42 -24.12 3.54
CA GLU A 154 0.33 -25.05 4.68
C GLU A 154 -1.12 -25.54 4.86
N TRP A 155 -2.11 -24.66 4.71
CA TRP A 155 -3.51 -25.06 4.72
C TRP A 155 -3.85 -26.02 3.57
N VAL A 156 -3.38 -25.73 2.36
CA VAL A 156 -3.59 -26.59 1.19
C VAL A 156 -3.00 -27.96 1.39
N VAL A 157 -1.76 -28.06 1.88
CA VAL A 157 -1.11 -29.33 2.22
C VAL A 157 -1.94 -30.15 3.21
N LYS A 158 -2.44 -29.50 4.26
CA LYS A 158 -3.29 -30.15 5.28
C LYS A 158 -4.63 -30.60 4.70
N GLU A 159 -5.28 -29.76 3.93
CA GLU A 159 -6.60 -30.03 3.35
C GLU A 159 -6.59 -31.22 2.39
N TYR A 160 -5.54 -31.33 1.58
CA TYR A 160 -5.40 -32.37 0.58
C TYR A 160 -4.52 -33.53 1.01
N ALA A 161 -4.15 -33.65 2.30
CA ALA A 161 -3.29 -34.71 2.82
C ALA A 161 -3.79 -36.12 2.46
N SER A 162 -5.11 -36.33 2.45
CA SER A 162 -5.78 -37.59 2.14
C SER A 162 -6.25 -37.71 0.69
N ALA A 163 -5.94 -36.76 -0.17
CA ALA A 163 -6.37 -36.79 -1.56
C ALA A 163 -5.78 -38.02 -2.30
N PRO A 164 -6.62 -38.79 -3.03
CA PRO A 164 -6.17 -40.03 -3.66
C PRO A 164 -5.36 -39.84 -4.94
N GLY A 165 -5.30 -38.62 -5.47
CA GLY A 165 -4.66 -38.31 -6.75
C GLY A 165 -4.11 -36.90 -6.80
N PRO A 166 -3.69 -36.46 -8.00
CA PRO A 166 -3.22 -35.09 -8.23
C PRO A 166 -4.24 -34.03 -7.86
N VAL A 167 -3.79 -32.89 -7.38
CA VAL A 167 -4.59 -31.69 -7.07
C VAL A 167 -4.11 -30.55 -7.97
N ASN A 168 -4.98 -30.06 -8.81
CA ASN A 168 -4.72 -29.01 -9.77
C ASN A 168 -5.06 -27.66 -9.18
N ILE A 169 -4.05 -26.85 -8.96
CA ILE A 169 -4.17 -25.51 -8.38
C ILE A 169 -4.03 -24.50 -9.51
N VAL A 170 -4.88 -23.47 -9.52
CA VAL A 170 -4.66 -22.26 -10.30
C VAL A 170 -4.37 -21.09 -9.37
N GLN A 171 -3.50 -20.18 -9.81
CA GLN A 171 -3.08 -19.03 -9.01
C GLN A 171 -3.48 -17.72 -9.69
N LEU A 172 -4.16 -16.86 -8.95
CA LEU A 172 -4.43 -15.47 -9.31
C LEU A 172 -3.41 -14.59 -8.63
N GLU A 173 -2.51 -14.03 -9.41
CA GLU A 173 -1.44 -13.18 -8.92
C GLU A 173 -1.84 -11.72 -8.89
N GLY A 174 -1.24 -10.97 -7.99
CA GLY A 174 -1.36 -9.52 -7.96
C GLY A 174 -0.59 -8.82 -9.07
N THR A 175 -0.40 -7.51 -8.92
CA THR A 175 0.31 -6.68 -9.90
C THR A 175 1.72 -7.20 -10.12
N THR A 176 2.05 -7.48 -11.37
CA THR A 176 3.36 -8.03 -11.76
C THR A 176 4.51 -7.13 -11.29
N GLY A 177 5.48 -7.71 -10.60
CA GLY A 177 6.65 -7.00 -10.07
C GLY A 177 6.40 -6.26 -8.75
N SER A 178 5.20 -6.35 -8.18
CA SER A 178 4.93 -5.86 -6.83
C SER A 178 5.48 -6.83 -5.77
N ASP A 179 5.84 -6.29 -4.62
CA ASP A 179 6.37 -7.05 -3.49
C ASP A 179 5.44 -8.18 -3.04
N PRO A 180 4.16 -7.93 -2.72
CA PRO A 180 3.24 -9.00 -2.29
C PRO A 180 3.01 -10.06 -3.35
N ALA A 181 2.96 -9.72 -4.65
CA ALA A 181 2.76 -10.72 -5.70
C ALA A 181 3.92 -11.71 -5.78
N MET A 182 5.14 -11.22 -5.65
CA MET A 182 6.35 -12.05 -5.71
C MET A 182 6.51 -12.92 -4.45
N GLU A 183 6.36 -12.33 -3.28
CA GLU A 183 6.62 -12.99 -2.00
C GLU A 183 5.52 -13.98 -1.62
N ARG A 184 4.23 -13.64 -1.83
CA ARG A 184 3.12 -14.59 -1.65
C ARG A 184 3.25 -15.80 -2.57
N SER A 185 3.64 -15.60 -3.85
CA SER A 185 3.92 -16.71 -4.76
C SER A 185 5.06 -17.59 -4.27
N SER A 186 6.15 -16.99 -3.81
CA SER A 186 7.32 -17.72 -3.32
C SER A 186 6.98 -18.54 -2.07
N GLY A 187 6.32 -17.93 -1.08
CA GLY A 187 5.92 -18.60 0.16
C GLY A 187 4.94 -19.76 -0.09
N PHE A 188 3.95 -19.54 -0.96
CA PHE A 188 3.00 -20.58 -1.34
C PHE A 188 3.68 -21.76 -2.03
N ALA A 189 4.53 -21.49 -3.02
CA ALA A 189 5.28 -22.52 -3.75
C ALA A 189 6.19 -23.32 -2.82
N GLU A 190 6.89 -22.66 -1.88
CA GLU A 190 7.72 -23.31 -0.87
C GLU A 190 6.92 -24.29 -0.01
N ALA A 191 5.75 -23.85 0.48
CA ALA A 191 4.92 -24.66 1.37
C ALA A 191 4.36 -25.91 0.69
N ILE A 192 3.92 -25.80 -0.57
CA ILE A 192 3.33 -26.95 -1.29
C ILE A 192 4.38 -27.88 -1.91
N ALA A 193 5.65 -27.46 -2.01
CA ALA A 193 6.71 -28.23 -2.67
C ALA A 193 6.95 -29.62 -2.04
N ALA A 194 6.61 -29.79 -0.77
CA ALA A 194 6.78 -31.05 -0.05
C ALA A 194 5.80 -32.15 -0.49
N ASP A 195 4.68 -31.81 -1.12
CA ASP A 195 3.68 -32.77 -1.61
C ASP A 195 3.57 -32.75 -3.14
N PRO A 196 4.16 -33.71 -3.86
CA PRO A 196 4.18 -33.72 -5.34
C PRO A 196 2.79 -33.89 -5.97
N LYS A 197 1.75 -34.16 -5.20
CA LYS A 197 0.36 -34.18 -5.69
C LYS A 197 -0.17 -32.77 -5.96
N LEU A 198 0.35 -31.77 -5.25
CA LEU A 198 -0.09 -30.37 -5.36
C LEU A 198 0.66 -29.70 -6.51
N THR A 199 -0.05 -29.27 -7.53
CA THR A 199 0.57 -28.68 -8.73
C THR A 199 -0.15 -27.40 -9.12
N VAL A 200 0.59 -26.28 -9.18
CA VAL A 200 0.10 -25.07 -9.82
C VAL A 200 0.15 -25.26 -11.33
N ILE A 201 -1.02 -25.51 -11.95
CA ILE A 201 -1.13 -25.81 -13.39
C ILE A 201 -1.26 -24.55 -14.25
N SER A 202 -1.66 -23.43 -13.67
CA SER A 202 -1.74 -22.13 -14.33
C SER A 202 -1.60 -21.01 -13.30
N SER A 203 -0.89 -19.95 -13.68
CA SER A 203 -0.76 -18.72 -12.90
C SER A 203 -0.87 -17.52 -13.83
N GLN A 204 -1.63 -16.49 -13.43
CA GLN A 204 -1.78 -15.25 -14.19
C GLN A 204 -2.16 -14.09 -13.28
N THR A 205 -1.69 -12.88 -13.62
CA THR A 205 -2.04 -11.67 -12.90
C THR A 205 -3.49 -11.26 -13.13
N GLY A 206 -4.19 -10.91 -12.05
CA GLY A 206 -5.47 -10.22 -12.02
C GLY A 206 -5.35 -8.82 -11.42
N ASP A 207 -4.11 -8.34 -11.24
CA ASP A 207 -3.76 -6.98 -10.80
C ASP A 207 -4.42 -6.54 -9.48
N PHE A 208 -4.66 -7.48 -8.57
CA PHE A 208 -5.39 -7.28 -7.31
C PHE A 208 -6.83 -6.77 -7.47
N THR A 209 -7.39 -6.78 -8.68
CA THR A 209 -8.74 -6.28 -8.94
C THR A 209 -9.78 -7.41 -9.02
N ARG A 210 -11.01 -7.13 -8.58
CA ARG A 210 -12.13 -8.09 -8.70
C ARG A 210 -12.43 -8.46 -10.16
N SER A 211 -12.41 -7.47 -11.05
CA SER A 211 -12.62 -7.68 -12.49
C SER A 211 -11.51 -8.51 -13.13
N GLY A 212 -10.25 -8.26 -12.76
CA GLY A 212 -9.11 -9.04 -13.22
C GLY A 212 -9.16 -10.49 -12.75
N GLY A 213 -9.45 -10.72 -11.45
CA GLY A 213 -9.65 -12.07 -10.91
C GLY A 213 -10.76 -12.84 -11.65
N LYS A 214 -11.90 -12.20 -11.90
CA LYS A 214 -12.99 -12.80 -12.69
C LYS A 214 -12.57 -13.17 -14.09
N GLN A 215 -11.97 -12.25 -14.83
CA GLN A 215 -11.53 -12.45 -16.20
C GLN A 215 -10.52 -13.59 -16.32
N VAL A 216 -9.53 -13.62 -15.42
CA VAL A 216 -8.51 -14.67 -15.40
C VAL A 216 -9.10 -16.01 -15.04
N MET A 217 -10.00 -16.07 -14.04
CA MET A 217 -10.67 -17.32 -13.66
C MET A 217 -11.55 -17.86 -14.78
N GLU A 218 -12.30 -17.03 -15.51
CA GLU A 218 -13.04 -17.44 -16.70
C GLU A 218 -12.13 -18.06 -17.77
N ALA A 219 -10.93 -17.53 -17.95
CA ALA A 219 -9.94 -18.10 -18.87
C ALA A 219 -9.40 -19.45 -18.36
N PHE A 220 -9.12 -19.57 -17.07
CA PHE A 220 -8.67 -20.82 -16.47
C PHE A 220 -9.71 -21.93 -16.57
N LEU A 221 -10.99 -21.63 -16.31
CA LEU A 221 -12.10 -22.59 -16.45
C LEU A 221 -12.27 -23.11 -17.87
N LYS A 222 -11.99 -22.28 -18.88
CA LYS A 222 -12.03 -22.68 -20.30
C LYS A 222 -10.83 -23.56 -20.69
N ALA A 223 -9.65 -23.27 -20.14
CA ALA A 223 -8.40 -23.94 -20.49
C ALA A 223 -8.16 -25.23 -19.70
N ASN A 224 -8.64 -25.31 -18.47
CA ASN A 224 -8.36 -26.39 -17.53
C ASN A 224 -9.68 -26.96 -16.97
N PRO A 225 -10.16 -28.09 -17.52
CA PRO A 225 -11.46 -28.65 -17.11
C PRO A 225 -11.47 -29.29 -15.72
N ALA A 226 -10.33 -29.46 -15.09
CA ALA A 226 -10.19 -30.07 -13.77
C ALA A 226 -9.34 -29.18 -12.86
N ILE A 227 -9.97 -28.16 -12.27
CA ILE A 227 -9.38 -27.30 -11.26
C ILE A 227 -9.95 -27.71 -9.90
N ASP A 228 -9.08 -28.00 -8.94
CA ASP A 228 -9.48 -28.39 -7.58
C ASP A 228 -9.45 -27.20 -6.61
N LEU A 229 -8.54 -26.25 -6.85
CA LEU A 229 -8.32 -25.09 -5.97
C LEU A 229 -7.87 -23.85 -6.71
N VAL A 230 -8.37 -22.69 -6.27
CA VAL A 230 -7.85 -21.36 -6.61
C VAL A 230 -7.09 -20.82 -5.40
N PHE A 231 -5.81 -20.48 -5.58
CA PHE A 231 -5.09 -19.58 -4.68
C PHE A 231 -5.13 -18.17 -5.26
N ALA A 232 -5.84 -17.28 -4.60
CA ALA A 232 -5.91 -15.86 -4.96
C ALA A 232 -5.10 -15.04 -3.97
N GLN A 233 -4.19 -14.23 -4.48
CA GLN A 233 -3.29 -13.42 -3.65
C GLN A 233 -3.98 -12.24 -2.97
N ASN A 234 -5.27 -12.01 -3.24
CA ASN A 234 -6.11 -11.14 -2.44
C ASN A 234 -7.60 -11.50 -2.54
N ASP A 235 -8.40 -10.94 -1.63
CA ASP A 235 -9.84 -11.19 -1.54
C ASP A 235 -10.61 -10.69 -2.78
N ASP A 236 -10.25 -9.53 -3.32
CA ASP A 236 -10.96 -8.97 -4.49
C ASP A 236 -10.86 -9.89 -5.71
N MET A 237 -9.67 -10.42 -6.01
CA MET A 237 -9.52 -11.42 -7.07
C MET A 237 -10.25 -12.72 -6.73
N ALA A 238 -10.25 -13.15 -5.47
CA ALA A 238 -10.98 -14.33 -5.02
C ALA A 238 -12.50 -14.16 -5.20
N LEU A 239 -13.04 -12.99 -4.87
CA LEU A 239 -14.45 -12.65 -5.11
C LEU A 239 -14.79 -12.64 -6.60
N GLY A 240 -13.89 -12.14 -7.43
CA GLY A 240 -14.02 -12.22 -8.88
C GLY A 240 -14.01 -13.66 -9.41
N ALA A 241 -13.09 -14.50 -8.87
CA ALA A 241 -13.04 -15.93 -9.21
C ALA A 241 -14.31 -16.66 -8.77
N MET A 242 -14.83 -16.37 -7.59
CA MET A 242 -16.10 -16.89 -7.09
C MET A 242 -17.24 -16.62 -8.07
N GLU A 243 -17.37 -15.39 -8.56
CA GLU A 243 -18.38 -15.02 -9.57
C GLU A 243 -18.21 -15.80 -10.89
N ALA A 244 -16.97 -16.03 -11.33
CA ALA A 244 -16.70 -16.81 -12.54
C ALA A 244 -17.06 -18.28 -12.39
N ILE A 245 -16.78 -18.88 -11.22
CA ILE A 245 -17.14 -20.26 -10.86
C ILE A 245 -18.66 -20.42 -10.83
N GLU A 246 -19.39 -19.51 -10.17
CA GLU A 246 -20.86 -19.49 -10.15
C GLU A 246 -21.45 -19.35 -11.56
N ALA A 247 -20.90 -18.48 -12.39
CA ALA A 247 -21.35 -18.27 -13.78
C ALA A 247 -21.12 -19.51 -14.66
N ALA A 248 -20.14 -20.34 -14.33
CA ALA A 248 -19.88 -21.63 -14.99
C ALA A 248 -20.79 -22.76 -14.48
N GLY A 249 -21.71 -22.48 -13.55
CA GLY A 249 -22.64 -23.44 -12.97
C GLY A 249 -22.04 -24.34 -11.90
N MET A 250 -20.90 -23.97 -11.34
CA MET A 250 -20.22 -24.69 -10.25
C MET A 250 -20.41 -23.94 -8.92
N THR A 251 -20.17 -24.65 -7.83
CA THR A 251 -20.35 -24.15 -6.47
C THR A 251 -18.96 -23.77 -5.89
N PRO A 252 -18.64 -22.47 -5.73
CA PRO A 252 -17.40 -22.07 -5.09
C PRO A 252 -17.32 -22.58 -3.66
N GLY A 253 -16.12 -22.94 -3.22
CA GLY A 253 -15.87 -23.55 -1.92
C GLY A 253 -16.17 -25.04 -1.84
N GLN A 254 -16.92 -25.61 -2.81
CA GLN A 254 -17.28 -27.03 -2.86
C GLN A 254 -16.71 -27.75 -4.08
N ASP A 255 -17.11 -27.34 -5.29
CA ASP A 255 -16.59 -27.92 -6.54
C ASP A 255 -15.16 -27.44 -6.81
N ILE A 256 -14.87 -26.19 -6.50
CA ILE A 256 -13.54 -25.59 -6.54
C ILE A 256 -13.31 -24.85 -5.23
N LYS A 257 -12.28 -25.24 -4.49
CA LYS A 257 -11.90 -24.56 -3.25
C LYS A 257 -11.22 -23.23 -3.53
N ILE A 258 -11.40 -22.27 -2.62
CA ILE A 258 -10.82 -20.93 -2.73
C ILE A 258 -10.05 -20.60 -1.46
N VAL A 259 -8.77 -20.30 -1.61
CA VAL A 259 -7.89 -19.75 -0.57
C VAL A 259 -7.51 -18.33 -0.98
N ALA A 260 -7.68 -17.37 -0.08
CA ALA A 260 -7.44 -15.96 -0.34
C ALA A 260 -6.55 -15.32 0.73
N ILE A 261 -6.11 -14.10 0.47
CA ILE A 261 -5.37 -13.26 1.41
C ILE A 261 -6.08 -11.91 1.48
N ASP A 262 -6.05 -11.25 2.60
CA ASP A 262 -6.44 -9.92 3.06
C ASP A 262 -7.38 -9.98 4.28
N ALA A 263 -8.41 -10.79 4.26
CA ALA A 263 -9.48 -10.85 5.26
C ALA A 263 -10.31 -9.55 5.33
N THR A 264 -10.63 -8.98 4.17
CA THR A 264 -11.59 -7.88 4.07
C THR A 264 -13.01 -8.35 4.45
N ARG A 265 -13.90 -7.41 4.79
CA ARG A 265 -15.28 -7.75 5.18
C ARG A 265 -16.00 -8.62 4.13
N ASP A 266 -15.86 -8.31 2.84
CA ASP A 266 -16.48 -9.07 1.76
C ASP A 266 -15.89 -10.49 1.64
N GLY A 267 -14.54 -10.61 1.76
CA GLY A 267 -13.87 -11.91 1.79
C GLY A 267 -14.27 -12.74 3.00
N MET A 268 -14.29 -12.13 4.18
CA MET A 268 -14.72 -12.79 5.42
C MET A 268 -16.20 -13.21 5.38
N GLN A 269 -17.08 -12.44 4.73
CA GLN A 269 -18.45 -12.83 4.49
C GLN A 269 -18.52 -14.06 3.57
N ALA A 270 -17.76 -14.06 2.47
CA ALA A 270 -17.69 -15.20 1.54
C ALA A 270 -17.14 -16.46 2.24
N LEU A 271 -16.17 -16.30 3.14
CA LEU A 271 -15.64 -17.40 3.96
C LEU A 271 -16.71 -17.92 4.95
N ALA A 272 -17.39 -17.04 5.67
CA ALA A 272 -18.45 -17.41 6.61
C ALA A 272 -19.63 -18.13 5.91
N ASP A 273 -19.94 -17.73 4.68
CA ASP A 273 -20.98 -18.35 3.84
C ASP A 273 -20.53 -19.68 3.19
N GLY A 274 -19.28 -20.11 3.39
CA GLY A 274 -18.73 -21.34 2.86
C GLY A 274 -18.37 -21.29 1.37
N LYS A 275 -18.28 -20.10 0.79
CA LYS A 275 -17.86 -19.86 -0.59
C LYS A 275 -16.34 -19.78 -0.75
N PHE A 276 -15.65 -19.36 0.29
CA PHE A 276 -14.20 -19.51 0.45
C PHE A 276 -13.94 -20.61 1.50
N ASN A 277 -12.72 -21.12 1.52
CA ASN A 277 -12.33 -22.20 2.42
C ASN A 277 -11.31 -21.76 3.48
N PHE A 278 -10.48 -20.78 3.16
CA PHE A 278 -9.47 -20.28 4.06
C PHE A 278 -9.02 -18.88 3.64
N ILE A 279 -8.78 -18.01 4.61
CA ILE A 279 -8.22 -16.67 4.38
C ILE A 279 -7.04 -16.46 5.33
N VAL A 280 -5.97 -15.90 4.79
CA VAL A 280 -4.86 -15.31 5.54
C VAL A 280 -5.10 -13.81 5.65
N GLU A 281 -4.96 -13.23 6.82
CA GLU A 281 -5.03 -11.79 6.99
C GLU A 281 -3.81 -11.10 6.38
N CYS A 282 -4.03 -9.94 5.79
CA CYS A 282 -3.08 -8.87 5.59
C CYS A 282 -3.72 -7.61 6.15
N ASN A 283 -3.26 -7.11 7.27
CA ASN A 283 -3.94 -6.03 7.99
C ASN A 283 -3.71 -4.66 7.31
N PRO A 284 -4.75 -3.96 6.79
CA PRO A 284 -4.59 -2.67 6.12
C PRO A 284 -4.44 -1.48 7.08
N LEU A 285 -4.68 -1.66 8.37
CA LEU A 285 -4.77 -0.56 9.35
C LEU A 285 -3.37 -0.09 9.81
N LEU A 286 -2.52 0.31 8.84
CA LEU A 286 -1.15 0.73 9.06
C LEU A 286 -1.00 2.18 9.55
N GLY A 287 -2.07 2.99 9.44
CA GLY A 287 -2.01 4.42 9.71
C GLY A 287 -1.45 4.78 11.08
N PRO A 288 -1.95 4.25 12.21
CA PRO A 288 -1.46 4.61 13.54
C PRO A 288 0.03 4.33 13.75
N GLU A 289 0.52 3.18 13.27
CA GLU A 289 1.95 2.85 13.36
C GLU A 289 2.79 3.74 12.45
N LEU A 290 2.31 4.03 11.22
CA LEU A 290 2.98 4.93 10.30
C LEU A 290 3.13 6.34 10.89
N MET A 291 2.09 6.90 11.53
CA MET A 291 2.19 8.22 12.16
C MET A 291 3.17 8.20 13.33
N THR A 292 3.14 7.16 14.17
CA THR A 292 4.11 6.99 15.27
C THR A 292 5.55 6.95 14.75
N LEU A 293 5.81 6.24 13.65
CA LEU A 293 7.13 6.17 13.02
C LEU A 293 7.54 7.52 12.41
N ALA A 294 6.59 8.24 11.80
CA ALA A 294 6.83 9.55 11.23
C ALA A 294 7.26 10.58 12.29
N GLU A 295 6.55 10.64 13.41
CA GLU A 295 6.90 11.52 14.54
C GLU A 295 8.32 11.24 15.05
N LYS A 296 8.65 9.97 15.28
CA LYS A 296 10.00 9.56 15.74
C LYS A 296 11.08 9.92 14.72
N VAL A 297 10.84 9.63 13.44
CA VAL A 297 11.80 9.90 12.37
C VAL A 297 12.06 11.40 12.23
N VAL A 298 11.02 12.24 12.30
CA VAL A 298 11.13 13.70 12.27
C VAL A 298 11.84 14.23 13.50
N ALA A 299 11.59 13.65 14.67
CA ALA A 299 12.32 13.98 15.91
C ALA A 299 13.80 13.53 15.90
N GLY A 300 14.24 12.78 14.90
CA GLY A 300 15.59 12.23 14.80
C GLY A 300 15.84 11.04 15.74
N GLU A 301 14.79 10.38 16.19
CA GLU A 301 14.88 9.19 17.02
C GLU A 301 15.23 7.95 16.18
N GLU A 302 15.86 6.97 16.83
CA GLU A 302 16.11 5.68 16.19
C GLU A 302 14.79 4.88 16.07
N VAL A 303 14.56 4.31 14.89
CA VAL A 303 13.43 3.42 14.60
C VAL A 303 13.94 2.05 14.13
N PRO A 304 13.18 0.96 14.34
CA PRO A 304 13.51 -0.34 13.76
C PRO A 304 13.59 -0.23 12.23
N THR A 305 14.46 -0.99 11.58
CA THR A 305 14.55 -1.03 10.12
C THR A 305 13.31 -1.65 9.46
N ARG A 306 12.58 -2.50 10.21
CA ARG A 306 11.33 -3.13 9.78
C ARG A 306 10.38 -3.30 10.98
N VAL A 307 9.11 -2.96 10.78
CA VAL A 307 8.00 -3.24 11.68
C VAL A 307 7.04 -4.17 10.95
N VAL A 308 6.92 -5.41 11.42
CA VAL A 308 6.00 -6.39 10.84
C VAL A 308 4.66 -6.29 11.55
N THR A 309 3.59 -6.11 10.79
CA THR A 309 2.22 -6.15 11.31
C THR A 309 1.82 -7.57 11.68
N PRO A 310 1.13 -7.77 12.79
CA PRO A 310 0.59 -9.09 13.11
C PRO A 310 -0.60 -9.42 12.19
N ASP A 311 -0.59 -10.62 11.62
CA ASP A 311 -1.66 -11.15 10.80
C ASP A 311 -2.17 -12.46 11.40
N GLU A 312 -3.42 -12.83 11.11
CA GLU A 312 -4.08 -14.03 11.57
C GLU A 312 -4.54 -14.90 10.39
N THR A 313 -5.08 -16.06 10.68
CA THR A 313 -5.68 -16.95 9.68
C THR A 313 -7.11 -17.33 10.07
N PHE A 314 -7.99 -17.45 9.09
CA PHE A 314 -9.41 -17.66 9.31
C PHE A 314 -9.92 -18.88 8.56
N ASP A 315 -10.61 -19.76 9.27
CA ASP A 315 -11.55 -20.73 8.72
C ASP A 315 -12.99 -20.19 8.78
N GLN A 316 -13.95 -20.94 8.28
CA GLN A 316 -15.36 -20.55 8.24
C GLN A 316 -15.94 -20.25 9.61
N GLN A 317 -15.59 -21.05 10.63
CA GLN A 317 -16.12 -20.86 11.98
C GLN A 317 -15.55 -19.60 12.63
N HIS A 318 -14.25 -19.38 12.48
CA HIS A 318 -13.57 -18.19 13.00
C HIS A 318 -14.06 -16.93 12.28
N ALA A 319 -14.17 -16.95 10.96
CA ALA A 319 -14.68 -15.82 10.18
C ALA A 319 -16.08 -15.40 10.64
N ALA A 320 -17.02 -16.33 10.79
CA ALA A 320 -18.38 -16.05 11.26
C ALA A 320 -18.41 -15.40 12.66
N ALA A 321 -17.45 -15.75 13.53
CA ALA A 321 -17.36 -15.21 14.87
C ALA A 321 -16.85 -13.76 14.91
N VAL A 322 -15.85 -13.41 14.05
CA VAL A 322 -15.19 -12.09 14.08
C VAL A 322 -15.77 -11.09 13.09
N LEU A 323 -16.52 -11.54 12.08
CA LEU A 323 -17.11 -10.71 11.03
C LEU A 323 -17.94 -9.52 11.55
N PRO A 324 -18.75 -9.60 12.64
CA PRO A 324 -19.49 -8.46 13.16
C PRO A 324 -18.60 -7.27 13.53
N ASP A 325 -17.40 -7.52 14.02
CA ASP A 325 -16.45 -6.53 14.53
C ASP A 325 -15.37 -6.15 13.50
N ARG A 326 -15.40 -6.75 12.29
CA ARG A 326 -14.42 -6.49 11.24
C ARG A 326 -14.48 -5.04 10.77
N LYS A 327 -13.37 -4.33 10.81
CA LYS A 327 -13.29 -2.88 10.53
C LYS A 327 -13.09 -2.53 9.05
N TYR A 328 -12.70 -3.50 8.23
CA TYR A 328 -12.39 -3.29 6.80
C TYR A 328 -12.82 -4.46 5.93
#